data_4396f5977dcf1667eb3410fd3fd0ea2d
#
_entry.id   4396f5977dcf1667eb3410fd3fd0ea2d
#
_cell.length_a   1.000
_cell.length_b   1.000
_cell.length_c   1.000
_cell.angle_alpha   90.00
_cell.angle_beta   90.00
_cell.angle_gamma   90.00
#
_symmetry.space_group_name_H-M   'P 1'
#
loop_
_entity.id
_entity.type
_entity.pdbx_description
1 polymer ?
#
loop_
_entity_poly.entity_id
_entity_poly.type
_entity_poly.pdbx_seq_one_letter_code
_entity_poly.pdbx_strand_id
1 'polypeptide(L)'
;MLVALLAGNLTREEHACLIEHEWAISDIVFWELAKLIDLGRIELDLNSPEFQNCLRKLRVIPISMEIARRSCELDFASDPADEIIAATSFVEKIPLLTRDRRIRKSRIVLLAL
;
A
#
# COMPACT_ATOMS: atom_id res chain seq x y z
N MET A 1 -1.56 1.51 -3.36
CA MET A 1 -2.76 2.14 -2.78
C MET A 1 -2.56 3.62 -2.50
N LEU A 2 -1.45 4.02 -1.87
CA LEU A 2 -1.18 5.44 -1.62
C LEU A 2 -1.22 6.29 -2.89
N VAL A 3 -0.71 5.78 -4.01
CA VAL A 3 -0.74 6.47 -5.31
C VAL A 3 -2.19 6.74 -5.75
N ALA A 4 -3.08 5.77 -5.62
CA ALA A 4 -4.50 5.94 -5.97
C ALA A 4 -5.17 6.99 -5.07
N LEU A 5 -4.83 7.02 -3.78
CA LEU A 5 -5.34 8.02 -2.84
C LEU A 5 -4.93 9.43 -3.25
N LEU A 6 -3.65 9.60 -3.60
CA LEU A 6 -3.10 10.91 -3.99
C LEU A 6 -3.63 11.37 -5.35
N ALA A 7 -3.95 10.44 -6.25
CA ALA A 7 -4.52 10.76 -7.55
C ALA A 7 -6.02 11.12 -7.50
N GLY A 8 -6.69 10.94 -6.37
CA GLY A 8 -8.11 11.26 -6.21
C GLY A 8 -9.05 10.25 -6.87
N ASN A 9 -8.55 9.08 -7.25
CA ASN A 9 -9.33 8.04 -7.93
C ASN A 9 -9.98 7.07 -6.94
N LEU A 10 -10.68 7.60 -5.95
CA LEU A 10 -11.30 6.79 -4.91
C LEU A 10 -12.78 6.55 -5.21
N THR A 11 -13.22 5.33 -4.97
CA THR A 11 -14.65 5.03 -4.92
C THR A 11 -15.26 5.62 -3.65
N ARG A 12 -16.60 5.66 -3.58
CA ARG A 12 -17.29 6.14 -2.40
C ARG A 12 -16.98 5.26 -1.18
N GLU A 13 -16.94 3.95 -1.35
CA GLU A 13 -16.63 3.00 -0.30
C GLU A 13 -15.20 3.16 0.20
N GLU A 14 -14.25 3.35 -0.71
CA GLU A 14 -12.84 3.59 -0.35
C GLU A 14 -12.70 4.88 0.46
N HIS A 15 -13.38 5.94 0.04
CA HIS A 15 -13.36 7.23 0.75
C HIS A 15 -13.94 7.10 2.15
N ALA A 16 -15.06 6.42 2.30
CA ALA A 16 -15.66 6.17 3.61
C ALA A 16 -14.75 5.35 4.51
N CYS A 17 -14.11 4.32 3.96
CA CYS A 17 -13.14 3.50 4.68
C CYS A 17 -11.95 4.33 5.18
N LEU A 18 -11.45 5.26 4.37
CA LEU A 18 -10.35 6.14 4.74
C LEU A 18 -10.69 7.07 5.90
N ILE A 19 -11.94 7.56 5.94
CA ILE A 19 -12.38 8.48 6.99
C ILE A 19 -12.54 7.77 8.33
N GLU A 20 -13.03 6.54 8.31
CA GLU A 20 -13.43 5.80 9.52
C GLU A 20 -12.29 5.04 10.20
N HIS A 21 -11.16 4.82 9.52
CA HIS A 21 -10.11 3.92 9.99
C HIS A 21 -8.76 4.61 10.07
N GLU A 22 -7.91 4.12 10.97
CA GLU A 22 -6.49 4.45 10.95
C GLU A 22 -5.82 3.69 9.81
N TRP A 23 -4.86 4.34 9.14
CA TRP A 23 -4.20 3.77 7.98
C TRP A 23 -2.74 3.47 8.25
N ALA A 24 -2.31 2.35 7.69
CA ALA A 24 -0.91 1.95 7.70
C ALA A 24 -0.44 1.72 6.27
N ILE A 25 0.84 1.95 6.02
CA ILE A 25 1.49 1.63 4.75
C ILE A 25 2.79 0.90 5.03
N SER A 26 3.19 0.04 4.09
CA SER A 26 4.54 -0.52 4.09
C SER A 26 5.54 0.57 3.67
N ASP A 27 6.73 0.57 4.26
CA ASP A 27 7.79 1.51 3.86
C ASP A 27 8.26 1.30 2.42
N ILE A 28 7.98 0.15 1.79
CA ILE A 28 8.25 -0.08 0.37
C ILE A 28 7.50 0.91 -0.53
N VAL A 29 6.40 1.48 -0.05
CA VAL A 29 5.61 2.47 -0.80
C VAL A 29 6.44 3.70 -1.13
N PHE A 30 7.34 4.11 -0.25
CA PHE A 30 8.23 5.25 -0.51
C PHE A 30 9.13 5.00 -1.72
N TRP A 31 9.66 3.79 -1.84
CA TRP A 31 10.45 3.40 -3.00
C TRP A 31 9.61 3.38 -4.27
N GLU A 32 8.40 2.83 -4.21
CA GLU A 32 7.49 2.82 -5.36
C GLU A 32 7.15 4.23 -5.84
N LEU A 33 6.83 5.14 -4.91
CA LEU A 33 6.52 6.53 -5.24
C LEU A 33 7.71 7.21 -5.91
N ALA A 34 8.91 7.04 -5.35
CA ALA A 34 10.12 7.61 -5.90
C ALA A 34 10.36 7.10 -7.34
N LYS A 35 10.15 5.81 -7.58
CA LYS A 35 10.28 5.21 -8.92
C LYS A 35 9.26 5.75 -9.90
N LEU A 36 8.01 5.89 -9.49
CA LEU A 36 6.96 6.43 -10.36
C LEU A 36 7.24 7.89 -10.74
N ILE A 37 7.76 8.68 -9.81
CA ILE A 37 8.16 10.06 -10.07
C ILE A 37 9.34 10.09 -11.05
N ASP A 38 10.36 9.27 -10.81
CA ASP A 38 11.56 9.18 -11.65
C ASP A 38 11.23 8.77 -13.10
N LEU A 39 10.24 7.88 -13.25
CA LEU A 39 9.77 7.42 -14.56
C LEU A 39 8.77 8.39 -15.22
N GLY A 40 8.45 9.49 -14.58
CA GLY A 40 7.52 10.48 -15.10
C GLY A 40 6.05 10.03 -15.16
N ARG A 41 5.71 8.99 -14.40
CA ARG A 41 4.34 8.43 -14.38
C ARG A 41 3.39 9.15 -13.44
N ILE A 42 3.93 9.84 -12.44
CA ILE A 42 3.15 10.71 -11.55
C ILE A 42 3.92 11.99 -11.29
N GLU A 43 3.20 13.08 -11.04
CA GLU A 43 3.77 14.33 -10.58
C GLU A 43 3.46 14.49 -9.11
N LEU A 44 4.50 14.41 -8.27
CA LEU A 44 4.36 14.55 -6.83
C LEU A 44 5.68 15.05 -6.27
N ASP A 45 5.62 16.09 -5.44
CA ASP A 45 6.77 16.56 -4.68
C ASP A 45 6.74 15.92 -3.30
N LEU A 46 7.67 14.99 -3.07
CA LEU A 46 7.78 14.27 -1.79
C LEU A 46 8.10 15.20 -0.62
N ASN A 47 8.62 16.39 -0.90
CA ASN A 47 8.96 17.39 0.13
C ASN A 47 7.84 18.41 0.34
N SER A 48 6.71 18.29 -0.37
CA SER A 48 5.62 19.25 -0.22
C SER A 48 4.98 19.15 1.17
N PRO A 49 4.53 20.26 1.75
CA PRO A 49 3.84 20.24 3.04
C PRO A 49 2.60 19.34 3.03
N GLU A 50 1.87 19.32 1.94
CA GLU A 50 0.66 18.50 1.78
C GLU A 50 0.98 17.01 1.90
N PHE A 51 2.02 16.56 1.20
CA PHE A 51 2.46 15.17 1.26
C PHE A 51 2.98 14.80 2.66
N GLN A 52 3.80 15.66 3.25
CA GLN A 52 4.34 15.42 4.59
C GLN A 52 3.22 15.37 5.64
N ASN A 53 2.19 16.19 5.51
CA ASN A 53 1.03 16.14 6.39
C ASN A 53 0.25 14.83 6.25
N CYS A 54 0.09 14.32 5.03
CA CYS A 54 -0.50 13.01 4.80
C CYS A 54 0.29 11.90 5.51
N LEU A 55 1.61 11.92 5.39
CA LEU A 55 2.47 10.91 6.00
C LEU A 55 2.35 10.88 7.53
N ARG A 56 2.20 12.03 8.16
CA ARG A 56 2.08 12.12 9.63
C ARG A 56 0.85 11.41 10.17
N LYS A 57 -0.17 11.23 9.35
CA LYS A 57 -1.42 10.55 9.71
C LYS A 57 -1.37 9.06 9.47
N LEU A 58 -0.29 8.56 8.87
CA LEU A 58 -0.15 7.16 8.51
C LEU A 58 0.82 6.47 9.46
N ARG A 59 0.51 5.23 9.81
CA ARG A 59 1.46 4.34 10.46
C ARG A 59 2.33 3.69 9.39
N VAL A 60 3.63 3.87 9.45
CA VAL A 60 4.57 3.26 8.51
C VAL A 60 5.10 1.96 9.12
N ILE A 61 4.91 0.86 8.41
CA ILE A 61 5.34 -0.47 8.86
C ILE A 61 6.63 -0.83 8.13
N PRO A 62 7.75 -1.00 8.86
CA PRO A 62 9.00 -1.38 8.22
C PRO A 62 8.97 -2.83 7.75
N ILE A 63 9.72 -3.11 6.70
CA ILE A 63 9.91 -4.48 6.20
C ILE A 63 10.73 -5.26 7.23
N SER A 64 10.09 -6.25 7.86
CA SER A 64 10.76 -7.16 8.78
C SER A 64 11.27 -8.39 8.01
N MET A 65 12.13 -9.17 8.64
CA MET A 65 12.57 -10.45 8.07
C MET A 65 11.39 -11.39 7.82
N GLU A 66 10.41 -11.38 8.71
CA GLU A 66 9.21 -12.20 8.56
C GLU A 66 8.38 -11.76 7.35
N ILE A 67 8.19 -10.45 7.16
CA ILE A 67 7.50 -9.92 5.99
C ILE A 67 8.24 -10.29 4.71
N ALA A 68 9.57 -10.11 4.68
CA ALA A 68 10.38 -10.43 3.52
C ALA A 68 10.26 -11.92 3.16
N ARG A 69 10.33 -12.80 4.14
CA ARG A 69 10.19 -14.24 3.92
C ARG A 69 8.80 -14.61 3.44
N ARG A 70 7.76 -14.04 4.06
CA ARG A 70 6.37 -14.33 3.70
C ARG A 70 6.04 -13.84 2.28
N SER A 71 6.70 -12.80 1.80
CA SER A 71 6.49 -12.30 0.44
C SER A 71 6.85 -13.34 -0.64
N CYS A 72 7.67 -14.31 -0.30
CA CYS A 72 8.07 -15.40 -1.18
C CYS A 72 7.14 -16.62 -1.07
N GLU A 73 6.17 -16.61 -0.16
CA GLU A 73 5.29 -17.73 0.17
C GLU A 73 3.82 -17.42 -0.06
N LEU A 74 3.52 -16.40 -0.86
CA LEU A 74 2.14 -16.00 -1.18
C LEU A 74 1.50 -17.00 -2.14
N ASP A 75 0.17 -17.01 -2.17
CA ASP A 75 -0.62 -17.85 -3.08
C ASP A 75 -0.83 -17.21 -4.46
N PHE A 76 -0.09 -16.18 -4.78
CA PHE A 76 -0.10 -15.50 -6.07
C PHE A 76 1.31 -14.94 -6.37
N ALA A 77 1.56 -14.61 -7.64
CA ALA A 77 2.77 -13.92 -8.07
C ALA A 77 2.42 -12.52 -8.56
N SER A 78 3.24 -11.53 -8.22
CA SER A 78 3.06 -10.14 -8.61
C SER A 78 4.42 -9.44 -8.65
N ASP A 79 4.42 -8.13 -8.87
CA ASP A 79 5.65 -7.33 -8.76
C ASP A 79 6.18 -7.40 -7.32
N PRO A 80 7.50 -7.35 -7.12
CA PRO A 80 8.09 -7.50 -5.78
C PRO A 80 7.52 -6.55 -4.74
N ALA A 81 7.28 -5.28 -5.09
CA ALA A 81 6.71 -4.33 -4.15
C ALA A 81 5.30 -4.72 -3.73
N ASP A 82 4.47 -5.18 -4.67
CA ASP A 82 3.11 -5.63 -4.38
C ASP A 82 3.11 -6.87 -3.49
N GLU A 83 4.05 -7.77 -3.69
CA GLU A 83 4.23 -8.95 -2.85
C GLU A 83 4.60 -8.56 -1.41
N ILE A 84 5.48 -7.58 -1.25
CA ILE A 84 5.86 -7.04 0.06
C ILE A 84 4.66 -6.40 0.77
N ILE A 85 3.85 -5.62 0.05
CA ILE A 85 2.65 -5.00 0.60
C ILE A 85 1.65 -6.05 1.07
N ALA A 86 1.40 -7.07 0.25
CA ALA A 86 0.50 -8.16 0.60
C ALA A 86 1.02 -8.97 1.80
N ALA A 87 2.32 -9.24 1.85
CA ALA A 87 2.95 -9.94 2.97
C ALA A 87 2.85 -9.12 4.26
N THR A 88 3.01 -7.79 4.17
CA THR A 88 2.86 -6.90 5.32
C THR A 88 1.45 -7.00 5.89
N SER A 89 0.44 -6.96 5.04
CA SER A 89 -0.96 -7.14 5.44
C SER A 89 -1.17 -8.46 6.16
N PHE A 90 -0.64 -9.53 5.60
CA PHE A 90 -0.78 -10.87 6.18
C PHE A 90 -0.09 -11.01 7.53
N VAL A 91 1.17 -10.60 7.63
CA VAL A 91 1.98 -10.74 8.85
C VAL A 91 1.45 -9.87 9.97
N GLU A 92 1.10 -8.62 9.67
CA GLU A 92 0.60 -7.66 10.66
C GLU A 92 -0.90 -7.81 10.93
N LYS A 93 -1.58 -8.68 10.20
CA LYS A 93 -3.03 -8.93 10.31
C LYS A 93 -3.86 -7.67 10.13
N ILE A 94 -3.46 -6.86 9.13
CA ILE A 94 -4.15 -5.62 8.77
C ILE A 94 -4.84 -5.85 7.42
N PRO A 95 -6.17 -5.66 7.31
CA PRO A 95 -6.84 -5.80 6.03
C PRO A 95 -6.27 -4.88 4.96
N LEU A 96 -6.12 -5.39 3.75
CA LEU A 96 -5.50 -4.67 2.64
C LEU A 96 -6.55 -4.02 1.75
N LEU A 97 -6.39 -2.74 1.49
CA LEU A 97 -7.16 -2.02 0.49
C LEU A 97 -6.37 -2.02 -0.82
N THR A 98 -6.85 -2.75 -1.82
CA THR A 98 -6.18 -2.90 -3.10
C THR A 98 -7.17 -3.06 -4.24
N ARG A 99 -6.75 -2.66 -5.45
CA ARG A 99 -7.47 -2.89 -6.70
C ARG A 99 -6.82 -3.97 -7.55
N ASP A 100 -5.67 -4.47 -7.15
CA ASP A 100 -4.96 -5.51 -7.89
C ASP A 100 -5.76 -6.80 -7.87
N ARG A 101 -6.10 -7.30 -9.07
CA ARG A 101 -6.95 -8.48 -9.23
C ARG A 101 -6.29 -9.76 -8.69
N ARG A 102 -4.98 -9.87 -8.81
CA ARG A 102 -4.24 -11.03 -8.30
C ARG A 102 -4.29 -11.10 -6.79
N ILE A 103 -4.11 -9.96 -6.13
CA ILE A 103 -4.21 -9.85 -4.68
C ILE A 103 -5.64 -10.11 -4.22
N ARG A 104 -6.64 -9.56 -4.91
CA ARG A 104 -8.05 -9.75 -4.54
C ARG A 104 -8.51 -11.19 -4.66
N LYS A 105 -7.84 -12.03 -5.46
CA LYS A 105 -8.13 -13.46 -5.58
C LYS A 105 -7.38 -14.29 -4.55
N SER A 106 -6.48 -13.71 -3.77
CA SER A 106 -5.73 -14.41 -2.74
C SER A 106 -6.67 -14.96 -1.67
N ARG A 107 -6.37 -16.16 -1.19
CA ARG A 107 -7.12 -16.79 -0.09
C ARG A 107 -6.52 -16.52 1.28
N ILE A 108 -5.31 -15.95 1.31
CA ILE A 108 -4.59 -15.70 2.56
C ILE A 108 -4.55 -14.24 2.95
N VAL A 109 -4.73 -13.32 2.00
CA VAL A 109 -4.73 -11.87 2.25
C VAL A 109 -6.15 -11.42 2.60
N LEU A 110 -6.30 -10.78 3.77
CA LEU A 110 -7.56 -10.16 4.17
C LEU A 110 -7.76 -8.86 3.40
N LEU A 111 -8.93 -8.69 2.81
CA LEU A 111 -9.26 -7.48 2.07
C LEU A 111 -10.10 -6.54 2.94
N ALA A 112 -9.83 -5.23 2.85
CA ALA A 112 -10.61 -4.21 3.53
C ALA A 112 -11.97 -3.97 2.88
N LEU A 113 -12.05 -4.16 1.56
CA LEU A 113 -13.28 -4.01 0.78
C LEU A 113 -13.44 -5.14 -0.23
#